data_e3c5a4d155882f0befbd000204df4254
#
_entry.id   e3c5a4d155882f0befbd000204df4254
#
_cell.length_a   1.000
_cell.length_b   1.000
_cell.length_c   1.000
_cell.angle_alpha   90.00
_cell.angle_beta   90.00
_cell.angle_gamma   90.00
#
_symmetry.space_group_name_H-M   'P 1'
#
loop_
_entity.id
_entity.type
_entity.pdbx_description
1 polymer ?
#
loop_
_entity_poly.entity_id
_entity_poly.type
_entity_poly.pdbx_seq_one_letter_code
_entity_poly.pdbx_strand_id
1 'polypeptide(L)'
;DLLAVSGGWNPTVHLFSQSRGTLAYDEGLASFVPDKQVQKLSCVGAAAGMMNMASAMDKTVSAITTILRELGFESPTFTLPELVPSPDYHLYPLWHVDGMKPGDKAFVDIQNDVTLDDIGLAMREGFDTVEHVKRYTTAGMGIDQGKVGNVNVIGNIAKISKKQPGDIGTT
;
A
#
# COMPACT_ATOMS: atom_id res chain seq x y z
N ASP A 1 -22.46 24.01 2.65
CA ASP A 1 -21.16 23.59 2.15
C ASP A 1 -20.99 22.06 2.35
N LEU A 2 -20.33 21.40 1.42
CA LEU A 2 -20.09 19.96 1.44
C LEU A 2 -18.60 19.68 1.25
N LEU A 3 -18.01 18.87 2.13
CA LEU A 3 -16.68 18.30 1.94
C LEU A 3 -16.82 16.80 1.67
N ALA A 4 -16.44 16.35 0.48
CA ALA A 4 -16.38 14.96 0.13
C ALA A 4 -14.92 14.46 0.23
N VAL A 5 -14.69 13.36 0.96
CA VAL A 5 -13.35 12.82 1.21
C VAL A 5 -13.31 11.37 0.79
N SER A 6 -12.26 10.97 0.06
CA SER A 6 -11.95 9.59 -0.26
C SER A 6 -10.47 9.33 0.08
N GLY A 7 -10.21 8.35 0.93
CA GLY A 7 -8.85 7.98 1.37
C GLY A 7 -8.03 7.21 0.33
N GLY A 8 -8.62 6.91 -0.83
CA GLY A 8 -7.97 6.13 -1.88
C GLY A 8 -8.00 4.62 -1.62
N TRP A 9 -7.22 3.89 -2.40
CA TRP A 9 -7.15 2.43 -2.40
C TRP A 9 -5.71 1.97 -2.22
N ASN A 10 -5.52 0.91 -1.47
CA ASN A 10 -4.22 0.32 -1.23
C ASN A 10 -4.24 -1.18 -1.60
N PRO A 11 -3.24 -1.69 -2.34
CA PRO A 11 -3.16 -3.12 -2.66
C PRO A 11 -3.12 -4.00 -1.41
N THR A 12 -3.88 -5.09 -1.41
CA THR A 12 -3.89 -6.04 -0.30
C THR A 12 -2.75 -7.05 -0.48
N VAL A 13 -1.56 -6.69 -0.04
CA VAL A 13 -0.31 -7.46 -0.28
C VAL A 13 0.05 -8.45 0.83
N HIS A 14 -0.79 -8.61 1.84
CA HIS A 14 -0.46 -9.35 3.07
C HIS A 14 -0.14 -10.83 2.81
N LEU A 15 -0.93 -11.53 1.98
CA LEU A 15 -0.68 -12.93 1.65
C LEU A 15 0.60 -13.10 0.83
N PHE A 16 0.89 -12.12 -0.05
CA PHE A 16 2.14 -12.12 -0.80
C PHE A 16 3.35 -11.95 0.13
N SER A 17 3.28 -11.02 1.08
CA SER A 17 4.33 -10.83 2.09
C SER A 17 4.51 -12.07 2.98
N GLN A 18 3.40 -12.72 3.40
CA GLN A 18 3.46 -13.96 4.17
C GLN A 18 4.10 -15.12 3.40
N SER A 19 4.02 -15.10 2.07
CA SER A 19 4.74 -16.07 1.21
C SER A 19 6.23 -15.74 1.05
N ARG A 20 6.77 -14.79 1.83
CA ARG A 20 8.13 -14.26 1.77
C ARG A 20 8.45 -13.45 0.51
N GLY A 21 7.44 -13.06 -0.24
CA GLY A 21 7.59 -12.14 -1.36
C GLY A 21 8.03 -10.74 -0.90
N THR A 22 8.86 -10.06 -1.69
CA THR A 22 9.26 -8.67 -1.42
C THR A 22 8.27 -7.70 -2.05
N LEU A 23 8.15 -6.53 -1.44
CA LEU A 23 7.32 -5.44 -1.93
C LEU A 23 8.20 -4.33 -2.47
N ALA A 24 7.74 -3.66 -3.53
CA ALA A 24 8.32 -2.40 -4.02
C ALA A 24 7.30 -1.28 -3.86
N TYR A 25 7.78 -0.06 -3.62
CA TYR A 25 6.93 1.12 -3.61
C TYR A 25 6.71 1.61 -5.04
N ASP A 26 5.44 1.75 -5.43
CA ASP A 26 5.04 2.34 -6.70
C ASP A 26 4.62 3.79 -6.47
N GLU A 27 5.39 4.73 -7.05
CA GLU A 27 5.15 6.17 -6.89
C GLU A 27 3.83 6.61 -7.56
N GLY A 28 3.44 5.98 -8.67
CA GLY A 28 2.21 6.31 -9.38
C GLY A 28 0.95 5.90 -8.61
N LEU A 29 1.05 4.84 -7.81
CA LEU A 29 -0.01 4.33 -6.95
C LEU A 29 0.13 4.83 -5.51
N ALA A 30 1.22 5.49 -5.16
CA ALA A 30 1.58 5.87 -3.79
C ALA A 30 1.41 4.70 -2.78
N SER A 31 1.75 3.49 -3.20
CA SER A 31 1.46 2.25 -2.48
C SER A 31 2.52 1.18 -2.70
N PHE A 32 2.59 0.21 -1.80
CA PHE A 32 3.43 -0.96 -1.99
C PHE A 32 2.72 -2.02 -2.83
N VAL A 33 3.45 -2.59 -3.78
CA VAL A 33 2.98 -3.62 -4.69
C VAL A 33 3.88 -4.86 -4.62
N PRO A 34 3.41 -6.07 -5.00
CA PRO A 34 4.24 -7.25 -5.12
C PRO A 34 5.43 -7.03 -6.09
N ASP A 35 6.64 -7.41 -5.66
CA ASP A 35 7.87 -7.33 -6.46
C ASP A 35 8.39 -8.75 -6.75
N LYS A 36 9.20 -9.32 -5.86
CA LYS A 36 9.80 -10.65 -6.09
C LYS A 36 9.05 -11.72 -5.33
N GLN A 37 8.56 -12.71 -6.06
CA GLN A 37 7.96 -13.89 -5.45
C GLN A 37 9.05 -14.89 -5.02
N VAL A 38 8.81 -15.58 -3.91
CA VAL A 38 9.67 -16.64 -3.41
C VAL A 38 8.99 -18.00 -3.53
N GLN A 39 7.70 -18.06 -3.27
CA GLN A 39 6.89 -19.26 -3.45
C GLN A 39 6.16 -19.22 -4.78
N LYS A 40 5.61 -20.37 -5.22
CA LYS A 40 4.75 -20.44 -6.42
C LYS A 40 3.39 -19.77 -6.14
N LEU A 41 3.40 -18.47 -6.17
CA LEU A 41 2.25 -17.59 -5.94
C LEU A 41 2.25 -16.48 -6.97
N SER A 42 1.13 -16.23 -7.62
CA SER A 42 0.95 -15.10 -8.51
C SER A 42 -0.10 -14.15 -7.95
N CYS A 43 0.20 -12.86 -7.94
CA CYS A 43 -0.76 -11.81 -7.62
C CYS A 43 -1.25 -11.14 -8.89
N VAL A 44 -2.56 -10.90 -8.97
CA VAL A 44 -3.20 -10.21 -10.09
C VAL A 44 -4.30 -9.26 -9.56
N GLY A 45 -4.77 -8.37 -10.43
CA GLY A 45 -5.82 -7.41 -10.06
C GLY A 45 -5.36 -6.37 -9.04
N ALA A 46 -6.28 -5.84 -8.26
CA ALA A 46 -6.01 -4.77 -7.29
C ALA A 46 -4.96 -5.17 -6.23
N ALA A 47 -4.87 -6.46 -5.86
CA ALA A 47 -3.83 -6.96 -4.96
C ALA A 47 -2.41 -6.84 -5.54
N ALA A 48 -2.29 -6.71 -6.86
CA ALA A 48 -1.03 -6.46 -7.57
C ALA A 48 -0.88 -4.99 -8.02
N GLY A 49 -1.71 -4.08 -7.52
CA GLY A 49 -1.72 -2.67 -7.91
C GLY A 49 -2.42 -2.38 -9.24
N MET A 50 -3.05 -3.37 -9.86
CA MET A 50 -3.75 -3.18 -11.14
C MET A 50 -5.16 -2.65 -10.87
N MET A 51 -5.32 -1.34 -10.82
CA MET A 51 -6.60 -0.68 -10.54
C MET A 51 -7.49 -0.57 -11.78
N ASN A 52 -6.95 -0.79 -12.98
CA ASN A 52 -7.71 -0.82 -14.23
C ASN A 52 -8.21 -2.24 -14.50
N MET A 53 -9.51 -2.40 -14.76
CA MET A 53 -10.16 -3.70 -14.98
C MET A 53 -9.59 -4.44 -16.19
N ALA A 54 -9.36 -3.75 -17.30
CA ALA A 54 -8.84 -4.37 -18.52
C ALA A 54 -7.44 -4.96 -18.27
N SER A 55 -6.54 -4.17 -17.69
CA SER A 55 -5.19 -4.63 -17.32
C SER A 55 -5.22 -5.81 -16.34
N ALA A 56 -6.14 -5.75 -15.36
CA ALA A 56 -6.30 -6.84 -14.40
C ALA A 56 -6.73 -8.14 -15.04
N MET A 57 -7.69 -8.07 -15.98
CA MET A 57 -8.18 -9.25 -16.70
C MET A 57 -7.11 -9.83 -17.62
N ASP A 58 -6.42 -9.02 -18.42
CA ASP A 58 -5.34 -9.46 -19.31
C ASP A 58 -4.22 -10.17 -18.54
N LYS A 59 -3.80 -9.57 -17.43
CA LYS A 59 -2.76 -10.17 -16.56
C LYS A 59 -3.25 -11.44 -15.89
N THR A 60 -4.54 -11.52 -15.52
CA THR A 60 -5.13 -12.74 -14.95
C THR A 60 -5.11 -13.87 -15.96
N VAL A 61 -5.53 -13.63 -17.21
CA VAL A 61 -5.48 -14.63 -18.29
C VAL A 61 -4.04 -15.10 -18.52
N SER A 62 -3.10 -14.15 -18.59
CA SER A 62 -1.67 -14.46 -18.77
C SER A 62 -1.12 -15.32 -17.64
N ALA A 63 -1.45 -15.00 -16.39
CA ALA A 63 -1.02 -15.75 -15.21
C ALA A 63 -1.61 -17.17 -15.21
N ILE A 64 -2.91 -17.31 -15.45
CA ILE A 64 -3.59 -18.62 -15.52
C ILE A 64 -3.00 -19.48 -16.65
N THR A 65 -2.79 -18.91 -17.83
CA THR A 65 -2.18 -19.61 -18.96
C THR A 65 -0.79 -20.14 -18.61
N THR A 66 0.01 -19.34 -17.91
CA THR A 66 1.35 -19.75 -17.48
C THR A 66 1.27 -20.88 -16.44
N ILE A 67 0.40 -20.76 -15.45
CA ILE A 67 0.21 -21.77 -14.41
C ILE A 67 -0.26 -23.09 -15.00
N LEU A 68 -1.24 -23.08 -15.90
CA LEU A 68 -1.74 -24.28 -16.57
C LEU A 68 -0.63 -24.99 -17.34
N ARG A 69 0.17 -24.22 -18.09
CA ARG A 69 1.32 -24.77 -18.83
C ARG A 69 2.35 -25.41 -17.91
N GLU A 70 2.69 -24.77 -16.78
CA GLU A 70 3.62 -25.33 -15.80
C GLU A 70 3.11 -26.61 -15.14
N LEU A 71 1.79 -26.74 -15.01
CA LEU A 71 1.14 -27.94 -14.48
C LEU A 71 0.88 -29.02 -15.53
N GLY A 72 1.24 -28.78 -16.80
CA GLY A 72 1.06 -29.75 -17.90
C GLY A 72 -0.36 -29.79 -18.47
N PHE A 73 -1.16 -28.76 -18.22
CA PHE A 73 -2.50 -28.64 -18.80
C PHE A 73 -2.50 -27.74 -20.04
N GLU A 74 -3.41 -28.04 -20.98
CA GLU A 74 -3.71 -27.12 -22.06
C GLU A 74 -4.45 -25.89 -21.54
N SER A 75 -4.09 -24.72 -22.06
CA SER A 75 -4.78 -23.48 -21.71
C SER A 75 -6.00 -23.30 -22.61
N PRO A 76 -7.21 -23.11 -22.07
CA PRO A 76 -8.36 -22.76 -22.86
C PRO A 76 -8.20 -21.36 -23.49
N THR A 77 -8.91 -21.13 -24.59
CA THR A 77 -9.02 -19.79 -25.14
C THR A 77 -9.97 -18.96 -24.31
N PHE A 78 -9.47 -17.84 -23.76
CA PHE A 78 -10.29 -16.91 -22.99
C PHE A 78 -10.80 -15.78 -23.91
N THR A 79 -12.11 -15.60 -23.96
CA THR A 79 -12.70 -14.43 -24.59
C THR A 79 -13.04 -13.41 -23.50
N LEU A 80 -12.31 -12.30 -23.48
CA LEU A 80 -12.59 -11.22 -22.54
C LEU A 80 -13.73 -10.34 -23.05
N PRO A 81 -14.59 -9.83 -22.17
CA PRO A 81 -15.60 -8.86 -22.54
C PRO A 81 -14.94 -7.54 -22.98
N GLU A 82 -15.61 -6.83 -23.87
CA GLU A 82 -15.24 -5.46 -24.19
C GLU A 82 -15.48 -4.57 -22.95
N LEU A 83 -14.43 -3.89 -22.51
CA LEU A 83 -14.48 -3.04 -21.32
C LEU A 83 -14.42 -1.58 -21.71
N VAL A 84 -15.21 -0.77 -21.03
CA VAL A 84 -15.10 0.68 -21.14
C VAL A 84 -13.75 1.11 -20.62
N PRO A 85 -12.96 1.90 -21.37
CA PRO A 85 -11.69 2.41 -20.88
C PRO A 85 -11.88 3.20 -19.56
N SER A 86 -11.08 2.85 -18.57
CA SER A 86 -11.02 3.65 -17.35
C SER A 86 -10.19 4.91 -17.61
N PRO A 87 -10.59 6.06 -17.08
CA PRO A 87 -9.77 7.25 -17.19
C PRO A 87 -8.45 7.06 -16.45
N ASP A 88 -7.38 7.61 -17.01
CA ASP A 88 -6.11 7.73 -16.30
C ASP A 88 -6.27 8.72 -15.15
N TYR A 89 -5.78 8.34 -13.98
CA TYR A 89 -5.73 9.23 -12.83
C TYR A 89 -4.34 9.19 -12.20
N HIS A 90 -3.91 10.33 -11.73
CA HIS A 90 -2.67 10.46 -10.98
C HIS A 90 -2.99 10.64 -9.50
N LEU A 91 -2.27 9.91 -8.66
CA LEU A 91 -2.35 10.05 -7.22
C LEU A 91 -1.29 11.06 -6.77
N TYR A 92 -1.75 12.05 -6.00
CA TYR A 92 -0.89 13.01 -5.31
C TYR A 92 -1.03 12.75 -3.82
N PRO A 93 -0.14 11.96 -3.22
CA PRO A 93 -0.26 11.61 -1.82
C PRO A 93 -0.10 12.85 -0.93
N LEU A 94 -1.09 13.10 -0.11
CA LEU A 94 -1.07 14.12 0.93
C LEU A 94 -1.01 13.41 2.28
N TRP A 95 0.21 13.18 2.78
CA TRP A 95 0.44 12.43 4.01
C TRP A 95 -0.08 13.15 5.26
N HIS A 96 -0.03 14.47 5.28
CA HIS A 96 -0.67 15.33 6.27
C HIS A 96 -0.89 16.74 5.70
N VAL A 97 -1.79 17.48 6.32
CA VAL A 97 -2.07 18.88 5.97
C VAL A 97 -1.07 19.78 6.70
N ASP A 98 -0.36 20.62 5.95
CA ASP A 98 0.57 21.61 6.53
C ASP A 98 -0.19 22.79 7.15
N GLY A 99 0.45 23.50 8.07
CA GLY A 99 -0.11 24.73 8.67
C GLY A 99 -1.15 24.52 9.76
N MET A 100 -1.18 23.34 10.38
CA MET A 100 -1.97 23.09 11.58
C MET A 100 -1.52 24.00 12.73
N LYS A 101 -2.47 24.43 13.56
CA LYS A 101 -2.16 25.27 14.72
C LYS A 101 -1.51 24.42 15.83
N PRO A 102 -0.70 25.04 16.70
CA PRO A 102 -0.20 24.35 17.88
C PRO A 102 -1.36 23.79 18.73
N GLY A 103 -1.32 22.50 19.01
CA GLY A 103 -2.37 21.79 19.75
C GLY A 103 -3.44 21.11 18.91
N ASP A 104 -3.50 21.37 17.59
CA ASP A 104 -4.31 20.57 16.68
C ASP A 104 -3.71 19.16 16.55
N LYS A 105 -4.57 18.15 16.44
CA LYS A 105 -4.14 16.76 16.32
C LYS A 105 -4.36 16.22 14.91
N ALA A 106 -3.31 15.73 14.27
CA ALA A 106 -3.38 14.97 13.04
C ALA A 106 -3.28 13.48 13.36
N PHE A 107 -4.41 12.80 13.43
CA PHE A 107 -4.44 11.36 13.66
C PHE A 107 -3.97 10.60 12.42
N VAL A 108 -3.03 9.69 12.61
CA VAL A 108 -2.51 8.78 11.58
C VAL A 108 -3.05 7.37 11.77
N ASP A 109 -3.18 6.93 13.02
CA ASP A 109 -3.87 5.70 13.39
C ASP A 109 -4.99 6.03 14.38
N ILE A 110 -6.25 5.94 13.91
CA ILE A 110 -7.43 6.30 14.70
C ILE A 110 -7.74 5.25 15.76
N GLN A 111 -7.35 3.98 15.55
CA GLN A 111 -7.66 2.91 16.50
C GLN A 111 -6.85 3.01 17.79
N ASN A 112 -5.62 3.50 17.70
CA ASN A 112 -4.72 3.67 18.83
C ASN A 112 -4.43 5.16 19.13
N ASP A 113 -5.21 6.09 18.58
CA ASP A 113 -5.07 7.53 18.75
C ASP A 113 -3.66 8.08 18.43
N VAL A 114 -2.92 7.39 17.54
CA VAL A 114 -1.57 7.83 17.16
C VAL A 114 -1.64 9.04 16.26
N THR A 115 -0.93 10.08 16.64
CA THR A 115 -0.85 11.34 15.95
C THR A 115 0.48 11.50 15.20
N LEU A 116 0.55 12.51 14.32
CA LEU A 116 1.78 12.91 13.65
C LEU A 116 2.85 13.35 14.67
N ASP A 117 2.43 14.00 15.77
CA ASP A 117 3.34 14.44 16.83
C ASP A 117 3.99 13.25 17.56
N ASP A 118 3.25 12.14 17.75
CA ASP A 118 3.79 10.92 18.35
C ASP A 118 4.86 10.28 17.45
N ILE A 119 4.62 10.26 16.13
CA ILE A 119 5.62 9.79 15.15
C ILE A 119 6.85 10.70 15.21
N GLY A 120 6.65 12.02 15.21
CA GLY A 120 7.73 12.99 15.32
C GLY A 120 8.52 12.86 16.62
N LEU A 121 7.84 12.57 17.75
CA LEU A 121 8.48 12.31 19.03
C LEU A 121 9.34 11.06 18.98
N ALA A 122 8.78 9.95 18.51
CA ALA A 122 9.52 8.68 18.36
C ALA A 122 10.82 8.89 17.57
N MET A 123 10.74 9.60 16.45
CA MET A 123 11.92 9.88 15.60
C MET A 123 12.96 10.78 16.30
N ARG A 124 12.52 11.78 17.07
CA ARG A 124 13.43 12.63 17.87
C ARG A 124 14.14 11.85 18.98
N GLU A 125 13.49 10.82 19.50
CA GLU A 125 14.07 9.91 20.51
C GLU A 125 14.97 8.82 19.91
N GLY A 126 15.16 8.82 18.59
CA GLY A 126 16.09 7.93 17.89
C GLY A 126 15.46 6.65 17.32
N PHE A 127 14.14 6.53 17.34
CA PHE A 127 13.43 5.43 16.68
C PHE A 127 13.18 5.79 15.22
N ASP A 128 14.16 5.55 14.34
CA ASP A 128 14.19 6.00 12.95
C ASP A 128 13.72 4.96 11.92
N THR A 129 13.46 3.72 12.36
CA THR A 129 12.89 2.68 11.50
C THR A 129 11.39 2.56 11.69
N VAL A 130 10.65 2.21 10.65
CA VAL A 130 9.20 2.04 10.70
C VAL A 130 8.79 1.03 11.79
N GLU A 131 9.55 -0.05 11.96
CA GLU A 131 9.30 -1.07 13.00
C GLU A 131 9.45 -0.53 14.42
N HIS A 132 10.44 0.31 14.67
CA HIS A 132 10.64 0.94 15.98
C HIS A 132 9.58 2.00 16.26
N VAL A 133 9.27 2.87 15.27
CA VAL A 133 8.20 3.86 15.39
C VAL A 133 6.87 3.18 15.68
N LYS A 134 6.55 2.09 14.97
CA LYS A 134 5.36 1.28 15.21
C LYS A 134 5.27 0.78 16.65
N ARG A 135 6.36 0.23 17.22
CA ARG A 135 6.37 -0.28 18.59
C ARG A 135 6.32 0.82 19.64
N TYR A 136 6.95 1.94 19.37
CA TYR A 136 6.94 3.10 20.28
C TYR A 136 5.54 3.74 20.36
N THR A 137 4.89 3.93 19.19
CA THR A 137 3.61 4.63 19.09
C THR A 137 2.39 3.73 19.13
N THR A 138 2.56 2.41 18.98
CA THR A 138 1.51 1.42 18.72
C THR A 138 0.79 1.57 17.37
N ALA A 139 1.30 2.40 16.45
CA ALA A 139 0.73 2.57 15.12
C ALA A 139 0.63 1.23 14.36
N GLY A 140 -0.53 0.95 13.79
CA GLY A 140 -0.79 -0.28 13.06
C GLY A 140 -0.87 -1.55 13.90
N MET A 141 -1.00 -1.42 15.23
CA MET A 141 -1.16 -2.55 16.15
C MET A 141 -2.61 -2.78 16.58
N GLY A 142 -3.55 -2.02 16.03
CA GLY A 142 -4.98 -2.18 16.27
C GLY A 142 -5.59 -3.39 15.55
N ILE A 143 -6.91 -3.51 15.61
CA ILE A 143 -7.67 -4.64 15.03
C ILE A 143 -7.45 -4.78 13.53
N ASP A 144 -7.28 -3.66 12.81
CA ASP A 144 -7.02 -3.63 11.37
C ASP A 144 -5.60 -4.09 10.99
N GLN A 145 -4.73 -4.32 11.96
CA GLN A 145 -3.33 -4.71 11.75
C GLN A 145 -2.57 -3.76 10.80
N GLY A 146 -2.88 -2.47 10.91
CA GLY A 146 -2.26 -1.41 10.11
C GLY A 146 -2.73 -1.31 8.66
N LYS A 147 -3.73 -2.07 8.25
CA LYS A 147 -4.21 -2.07 6.85
C LYS A 147 -4.76 -0.71 6.41
N VAL A 148 -5.30 0.07 7.34
CA VAL A 148 -5.83 1.40 7.05
C VAL A 148 -4.75 2.48 7.16
N GLY A 149 -3.88 2.42 8.16
CA GLY A 149 -2.98 3.52 8.53
C GLY A 149 -1.51 3.37 8.12
N ASN A 150 -0.99 2.15 7.90
CA ASN A 150 0.46 1.93 7.76
C ASN A 150 1.11 2.71 6.63
N VAL A 151 0.45 2.86 5.48
CA VAL A 151 1.01 3.63 4.34
C VAL A 151 1.14 5.10 4.72
N ASN A 152 0.16 5.66 5.45
CA ASN A 152 0.24 7.03 5.97
C ASN A 152 1.35 7.18 7.02
N VAL A 153 1.54 6.20 7.90
CA VAL A 153 2.66 6.20 8.86
C VAL A 153 3.99 6.26 8.12
N ILE A 154 4.19 5.36 7.13
CA ILE A 154 5.40 5.30 6.30
C ILE A 154 5.61 6.61 5.55
N GLY A 155 4.57 7.16 4.93
CA GLY A 155 4.63 8.43 4.21
C GLY A 155 5.03 9.61 5.11
N ASN A 156 4.53 9.66 6.35
CA ASN A 156 4.90 10.70 7.31
C ASN A 156 6.34 10.52 7.83
N ILE A 157 6.78 9.29 8.12
CA ILE A 157 8.18 9.00 8.46
C ILE A 157 9.09 9.44 7.30
N ALA A 158 8.73 9.10 6.06
CA ALA A 158 9.48 9.50 4.87
C ALA A 158 9.59 11.03 4.76
N LYS A 159 8.48 11.75 4.91
CA LYS A 159 8.46 13.22 4.87
C LYS A 159 9.34 13.83 5.96
N ILE A 160 9.25 13.35 7.21
CA ILE A 160 10.06 13.83 8.32
C ILE A 160 11.55 13.55 8.10
N SER A 161 11.89 12.35 7.60
CA SER A 161 13.27 11.93 7.32
C SER A 161 13.84 12.51 6.02
N LYS A 162 13.02 13.17 5.19
CA LYS A 162 13.38 13.61 3.84
C LYS A 162 13.84 12.47 2.93
N LYS A 163 13.18 11.33 3.04
CA LYS A 163 13.39 10.11 2.23
C LYS A 163 12.15 9.81 1.38
N GLN A 164 12.27 8.87 0.45
CA GLN A 164 11.11 8.32 -0.24
C GLN A 164 10.43 7.24 0.62
N PRO A 165 9.10 7.02 0.50
CA PRO A 165 8.42 5.96 1.24
C PRO A 165 9.01 4.56 0.98
N GLY A 166 9.52 4.30 -0.23
CA GLY A 166 10.21 3.06 -0.58
C GLY A 166 11.49 2.81 0.23
N ASP A 167 12.19 3.88 0.65
CA ASP A 167 13.41 3.79 1.46
C ASP A 167 13.13 3.51 2.94
N ILE A 168 11.91 3.76 3.38
CA ILE A 168 11.47 3.48 4.76
C ILE A 168 11.17 1.99 4.95
N GLY A 169 10.68 1.34 3.90
CA GLY A 169 10.27 -0.05 3.92
C GLY A 169 8.86 -0.27 4.46
N THR A 170 8.51 -1.53 4.65
CA THR A 170 7.20 -1.96 5.17
C THR A 170 7.32 -2.56 6.56
N THR A 171 6.20 -2.60 7.29
CA THR A 171 6.08 -3.29 8.59
C THR A 171 5.57 -4.71 8.42
#